data_24ee98e171023f89ad3a30665b064c7c
#
_entry.id   24ee98e171023f89ad3a30665b064c7c
#
_cell.length_a   1.000
_cell.length_b   1.000
_cell.length_c   1.000
_cell.angle_alpha   90.00
_cell.angle_beta   90.00
_cell.angle_gamma   90.00
#
_symmetry.space_group_name_H-M   'P 1'
#
loop_
_entity.id
_entity.type
_entity.pdbx_description
1 polymer ?
#
loop_
_entity_poly.entity_id
_entity_poly.type
_entity_poly.pdbx_seq_one_letter_code
_entity_poly.pdbx_strand_id
1 'polypeptide(L)'
;CGGLAIKGYRPIVEIMFGDFLSLAFDQILNNLSKFHAMYNQEVSLPLIIRTPMGGGRGYGPTHSQSIEKHFLGISGLNTFALNPFFSIDKIYKKAFESYSPSLVIENKLQYNFLISELKESKSYLSNFTKNESEKDLIVSFSLTNFKSDDCTIFCYGAASELALRSAYQLFIDEEISLRVVILSKLNELDNL
;
A
#
# COMPACT_ATOMS: atom_id res chain seq x y z
N CYS A 1 10.08 18.59 -7.63
CA CYS A 1 9.07 17.91 -8.48
C CYS A 1 7.76 18.68 -8.56
N GLY A 2 7.30 19.40 -7.50
CA GLY A 2 6.07 20.20 -7.55
C GLY A 2 6.04 21.20 -8.71
N GLY A 3 7.11 21.96 -8.94
CA GLY A 3 7.21 22.88 -10.07
C GLY A 3 7.11 22.21 -11.46
N LEU A 4 7.56 20.94 -11.59
CA LEU A 4 7.35 20.19 -12.82
C LEU A 4 5.88 19.76 -12.97
N ALA A 5 5.24 19.37 -11.89
CA ALA A 5 3.82 19.02 -11.92
C ALA A 5 2.94 20.23 -12.31
N ILE A 6 3.22 21.44 -11.79
CA ILE A 6 2.54 22.67 -12.17
C ILE A 6 2.70 22.97 -13.68
N LYS A 7 3.83 22.59 -14.27
CA LYS A 7 4.07 22.71 -15.73
C LYS A 7 3.40 21.62 -16.57
N GLY A 8 2.58 20.75 -15.97
CA GLY A 8 1.85 19.71 -16.66
C GLY A 8 2.58 18.37 -16.80
N TYR A 9 3.77 18.22 -16.20
CA TYR A 9 4.44 16.93 -16.13
C TYR A 9 3.85 16.07 -15.01
N ARG A 10 4.08 14.76 -15.07
CA ARG A 10 3.75 13.80 -14.01
C ARG A 10 5.03 13.17 -13.45
N PRO A 11 5.78 13.90 -12.61
CA PRO A 11 7.06 13.43 -12.11
C PRO A 11 6.88 12.30 -11.09
N ILE A 12 7.81 11.34 -11.15
CA ILE A 12 8.01 10.35 -10.09
C ILE A 12 9.29 10.72 -9.37
N VAL A 13 9.24 10.85 -8.05
CA VAL A 13 10.41 11.06 -7.21
C VAL A 13 10.59 9.86 -6.29
N GLU A 14 11.81 9.35 -6.20
CA GLU A 14 12.17 8.32 -5.25
C GLU A 14 12.85 8.92 -4.03
N ILE A 15 12.36 8.57 -2.84
CA ILE A 15 13.07 8.74 -1.58
C ILE A 15 13.54 7.35 -1.17
N MET A 16 14.85 7.12 -1.24
CA MET A 16 15.50 5.81 -1.18
C MET A 16 15.30 5.03 0.12
N PHE A 17 14.87 5.68 1.19
CA PHE A 17 14.48 5.10 2.48
C PHE A 17 13.27 5.86 3.03
N GLY A 18 12.27 5.12 3.50
CA GLY A 18 11.07 5.71 4.10
C GLY A 18 11.37 6.63 5.28
N ASP A 19 12.39 6.30 6.06
CA ASP A 19 12.88 7.14 7.18
C ASP A 19 13.19 8.58 6.74
N PHE A 20 13.67 8.79 5.51
CA PHE A 20 14.00 10.10 4.98
C PHE A 20 12.78 10.90 4.49
N LEU A 21 11.60 10.32 4.46
CA LEU A 21 10.37 11.09 4.28
C LEU A 21 10.19 12.16 5.37
N SER A 22 10.77 11.93 6.55
CA SER A 22 10.77 12.91 7.65
C SER A 22 11.42 14.23 7.25
N LEU A 23 12.44 14.21 6.38
CA LEU A 23 13.10 15.42 5.85
C LEU A 23 12.24 16.17 4.83
N ALA A 24 11.32 15.47 4.16
CA ALA A 24 10.39 16.04 3.18
C ALA A 24 9.00 16.32 3.77
N PHE A 25 8.79 16.07 5.07
CA PHE A 25 7.48 16.08 5.71
C PHE A 25 6.75 17.42 5.52
N ASP A 26 7.42 18.52 5.81
CA ASP A 26 6.85 19.87 5.62
C ASP A 26 6.46 20.12 4.17
N GLN A 27 7.28 19.72 3.22
CA GLN A 27 7.01 19.92 1.79
C GLN A 27 5.81 19.08 1.32
N ILE A 28 5.63 17.90 1.87
CA ILE A 28 4.47 17.05 1.57
C ILE A 28 3.22 17.61 2.24
N LEU A 29 3.31 17.93 3.55
CA LEU A 29 2.19 18.36 4.37
C LEU A 29 1.69 19.76 4.01
N ASN A 30 2.58 20.76 3.93
CA ASN A 30 2.23 22.17 3.84
C ASN A 30 2.29 22.73 2.40
N ASN A 31 2.99 22.05 1.50
CA ASN A 31 3.08 22.48 0.11
C ASN A 31 2.29 21.53 -0.80
N LEU A 32 2.80 20.33 -1.08
CA LEU A 32 2.27 19.47 -2.13
C LEU A 32 0.79 19.13 -1.92
N SER A 33 0.41 18.73 -0.71
CA SER A 33 -0.97 18.33 -0.39
C SER A 33 -1.95 19.50 -0.33
N LYS A 34 -1.47 20.74 -0.13
CA LYS A 34 -2.33 21.92 0.03
C LYS A 34 -2.50 22.76 -1.24
N PHE A 35 -1.63 22.57 -2.22
CA PHE A 35 -1.65 23.39 -3.44
C PHE A 35 -3.03 23.44 -4.10
N HIS A 36 -3.68 22.30 -4.26
CA HIS A 36 -5.01 22.24 -4.86
C HIS A 36 -6.04 23.09 -4.10
N ALA A 37 -6.06 22.98 -2.77
CA ALA A 37 -6.96 23.76 -1.92
C ALA A 37 -6.59 25.24 -1.88
N MET A 38 -5.29 25.56 -1.83
CA MET A 38 -4.80 26.97 -1.78
C MET A 38 -5.14 27.77 -3.03
N TYR A 39 -5.19 27.12 -4.19
CA TYR A 39 -5.49 27.77 -5.47
C TYR A 39 -6.90 27.43 -5.98
N ASN A 40 -7.87 27.36 -5.06
CA ASN A 40 -9.29 27.19 -5.36
C ASN A 40 -9.59 26.01 -6.30
N GLN A 41 -8.85 24.91 -6.13
CA GLN A 41 -8.95 23.65 -6.90
C GLN A 41 -8.57 23.80 -8.40
N GLU A 42 -8.01 24.91 -8.82
CA GLU A 42 -7.60 25.14 -10.21
C GLU A 42 -6.20 24.58 -10.52
N VAL A 43 -5.36 24.36 -9.50
CA VAL A 43 -4.00 23.85 -9.67
C VAL A 43 -3.92 22.40 -9.20
N SER A 44 -3.56 21.51 -10.13
CA SER A 44 -3.31 20.09 -9.84
C SER A 44 -1.83 19.82 -9.67
N LEU A 45 -1.48 18.90 -8.77
CA LEU A 45 -0.12 18.43 -8.55
C LEU A 45 -0.02 16.90 -8.72
N PRO A 46 -0.18 16.39 -9.95
CA PRO A 46 -0.13 14.95 -10.21
C PRO A 46 1.32 14.44 -10.18
N LEU A 47 1.84 14.19 -9.01
CA LEU A 47 3.18 13.62 -8.83
C LEU A 47 3.14 12.39 -7.93
N ILE A 48 4.09 11.48 -8.12
CA ILE A 48 4.24 10.27 -7.32
C ILE A 48 5.53 10.38 -6.52
N ILE A 49 5.43 10.17 -5.21
CA ILE A 49 6.55 9.96 -4.30
C ILE A 49 6.58 8.47 -4.00
N ARG A 50 7.63 7.76 -4.42
CA ARG A 50 7.80 6.34 -4.07
C ARG A 50 8.91 6.17 -3.04
N THR A 51 8.74 5.23 -2.12
CA THR A 51 9.75 4.97 -1.10
C THR A 51 9.67 3.54 -0.55
N PRO A 52 10.82 2.85 -0.41
CA PRO A 52 10.88 1.57 0.29
C PRO A 52 10.92 1.78 1.80
N MET A 53 10.06 1.07 2.52
CA MET A 53 9.96 1.08 3.99
C MET A 53 10.09 -0.33 4.58
N GLY A 54 10.07 -0.40 5.90
CA GLY A 54 9.99 -1.63 6.67
C GLY A 54 11.32 -2.22 7.07
N GLY A 55 11.27 -3.06 8.09
CA GLY A 55 12.40 -3.73 8.71
C GLY A 55 12.91 -4.99 7.99
N GLY A 56 13.70 -5.81 8.71
CA GLY A 56 14.19 -7.09 8.21
C GLY A 56 15.35 -7.01 7.21
N ARG A 57 15.96 -5.84 7.03
CA ARG A 57 17.02 -5.58 6.02
C ARG A 57 18.42 -5.41 6.60
N GLY A 58 18.56 -5.39 7.94
CA GLY A 58 19.86 -5.24 8.61
C GLY A 58 20.44 -3.83 8.63
N TYR A 59 19.66 -2.79 8.24
CA TYR A 59 20.15 -1.41 8.18
C TYR A 59 20.05 -0.63 9.50
N GLY A 60 19.64 -1.28 10.59
CA GLY A 60 19.51 -0.64 11.91
C GLY A 60 18.25 0.22 12.05
N PRO A 61 18.07 0.88 13.21
CA PRO A 61 16.82 1.52 13.58
C PRO A 61 16.47 2.77 12.77
N THR A 62 17.45 3.43 12.17
CA THR A 62 17.26 4.68 11.42
C THR A 62 16.98 4.49 9.93
N HIS A 63 16.96 3.24 9.45
CA HIS A 63 16.73 2.89 8.04
C HIS A 63 15.75 1.73 7.89
N SER A 64 14.99 1.41 8.92
CA SER A 64 14.11 0.25 8.97
C SER A 64 12.72 0.57 9.54
N GLN A 65 12.39 1.84 9.67
CA GLN A 65 11.12 2.28 10.24
C GLN A 65 9.98 2.20 9.21
N SER A 66 8.76 2.09 9.73
CA SER A 66 7.50 2.24 9.00
C SER A 66 6.84 3.52 9.52
N ILE A 67 7.10 4.64 8.82
CA ILE A 67 6.65 5.97 9.25
C ILE A 67 5.44 6.47 8.47
N GLU A 68 4.87 5.67 7.60
CA GLU A 68 3.69 5.98 6.78
C GLU A 68 2.50 6.48 7.59
N LYS A 69 2.36 6.05 8.84
CA LYS A 69 1.30 6.51 9.76
C LYS A 69 1.23 8.03 9.91
N HIS A 70 2.36 8.72 9.75
CA HIS A 70 2.41 10.18 9.84
C HIS A 70 1.85 10.88 8.58
N PHE A 71 1.63 10.14 7.51
CA PHE A 71 1.14 10.65 6.22
C PHE A 71 -0.32 10.26 5.94
N LEU A 72 -0.86 9.25 6.61
CA LEU A 72 -2.21 8.71 6.32
C LEU A 72 -3.34 9.73 6.54
N GLY A 73 -3.17 10.64 7.51
CA GLY A 73 -4.15 11.68 7.82
C GLY A 73 -4.00 12.97 7.04
N ILE A 74 -3.06 13.06 6.08
CA ILE A 74 -2.81 14.30 5.33
C ILE A 74 -3.87 14.44 4.23
N SER A 75 -4.79 15.39 4.41
CA SER A 75 -5.78 15.74 3.39
C SER A 75 -5.11 16.28 2.12
N GLY A 76 -5.52 15.77 0.96
CA GLY A 76 -4.94 16.12 -0.34
C GLY A 76 -3.71 15.30 -0.72
N LEU A 77 -3.37 14.27 0.03
CA LEU A 77 -2.35 13.27 -0.29
C LEU A 77 -3.00 11.89 -0.43
N ASN A 78 -2.80 11.23 -1.55
CA ASN A 78 -3.16 9.81 -1.67
C ASN A 78 -2.02 8.94 -1.13
N THR A 79 -2.35 7.88 -0.40
CA THR A 79 -1.35 6.95 0.12
C THR A 79 -1.67 5.52 -0.33
N PHE A 80 -0.72 4.90 -1.01
CA PHE A 80 -0.81 3.54 -1.52
C PHE A 80 0.29 2.66 -0.93
N ALA A 81 0.00 1.38 -0.72
CA ALA A 81 0.99 0.37 -0.35
C ALA A 81 0.97 -0.77 -1.36
N LEU A 82 2.13 -1.09 -1.91
CA LEU A 82 2.28 -2.24 -2.79
C LEU A 82 2.24 -3.53 -1.97
N ASN A 83 1.64 -4.55 -2.54
CA ASN A 83 1.62 -5.90 -1.98
C ASN A 83 1.66 -6.94 -3.12
N PRO A 84 2.08 -8.18 -2.85
CA PRO A 84 2.27 -9.19 -3.89
C PRO A 84 0.96 -9.82 -4.41
N PHE A 85 -0.18 -9.47 -3.85
CA PHE A 85 -1.48 -10.11 -4.16
C PHE A 85 -2.38 -9.25 -5.04
N PHE A 86 -2.04 -7.97 -5.24
CA PHE A 86 -2.74 -7.05 -6.12
C PHE A 86 -1.82 -6.53 -7.23
N SER A 87 -2.38 -6.24 -8.42
CA SER A 87 -1.59 -5.76 -9.55
C SER A 87 -0.93 -4.40 -9.27
N ILE A 88 0.39 -4.37 -9.34
CA ILE A 88 1.21 -3.17 -9.19
C ILE A 88 0.84 -2.13 -10.25
N ASP A 89 0.63 -2.56 -11.49
CA ASP A 89 0.26 -1.68 -12.60
C ASP A 89 -1.05 -0.94 -12.33
N LYS A 90 -2.05 -1.64 -11.73
CA LYS A 90 -3.33 -1.02 -11.37
C LYS A 90 -3.16 0.03 -10.28
N ILE A 91 -2.31 -0.23 -9.29
CA ILE A 91 -2.01 0.74 -8.21
C ILE A 91 -1.33 1.98 -8.77
N TYR A 92 -0.28 1.80 -9.58
CA TYR A 92 0.42 2.93 -10.20
C TYR A 92 -0.47 3.68 -11.19
N LYS A 93 -1.30 2.98 -11.97
CA LYS A 93 -2.27 3.62 -12.85
C LYS A 93 -3.20 4.56 -12.06
N LYS A 94 -3.73 4.08 -10.93
CA LYS A 94 -4.59 4.89 -10.06
C LYS A 94 -3.85 6.11 -9.49
N ALA A 95 -2.59 5.94 -9.09
CA ALA A 95 -1.75 7.05 -8.63
C ALA A 95 -1.46 8.06 -9.76
N PHE A 96 -1.23 7.60 -10.98
CA PHE A 96 -1.02 8.46 -12.15
C PHE A 96 -2.26 9.22 -12.59
N GLU A 97 -3.44 8.63 -12.45
CA GLU A 97 -4.71 9.27 -12.81
C GLU A 97 -5.14 10.34 -11.80
N SER A 98 -4.53 10.36 -10.62
CA SER A 98 -4.84 11.35 -9.59
C SER A 98 -4.42 12.77 -10.00
N TYR A 99 -5.22 13.73 -9.61
CA TYR A 99 -4.88 15.17 -9.67
C TYR A 99 -4.09 15.65 -8.46
N SER A 100 -4.09 14.86 -7.39
CA SER A 100 -3.37 15.13 -6.14
C SER A 100 -2.08 14.31 -6.06
N PRO A 101 -1.09 14.74 -5.27
CA PRO A 101 0.12 13.97 -5.04
C PRO A 101 -0.20 12.61 -4.43
N SER A 102 0.61 11.61 -4.77
CA SER A 102 0.47 10.25 -4.31
C SER A 102 1.77 9.76 -3.66
N LEU A 103 1.67 9.22 -2.45
CA LEU A 103 2.75 8.51 -1.78
C LEU A 103 2.57 7.01 -2.02
N VAL A 104 3.54 6.37 -2.65
CA VAL A 104 3.56 4.92 -2.88
C VAL A 104 4.62 4.27 -1.99
N ILE A 105 4.14 3.44 -1.07
CA ILE A 105 4.95 2.70 -0.11
C ILE A 105 5.26 1.34 -0.69
N GLU A 106 6.54 1.01 -0.69
CA GLU A 106 7.08 -0.25 -1.18
C GLU A 106 7.82 -0.99 -0.07
N ASN A 107 7.95 -2.30 -0.16
CA ASN A 107 8.82 -3.06 0.72
C ASN A 107 9.97 -3.67 -0.09
N LYS A 108 11.20 -3.30 0.25
CA LYS A 108 12.39 -3.71 -0.48
C LYS A 108 12.63 -5.22 -0.45
N LEU A 109 12.17 -5.90 0.58
CA LEU A 109 12.25 -7.37 0.64
C LEU A 109 11.37 -8.05 -0.42
N GLN A 110 10.33 -7.35 -0.89
CA GLN A 110 9.41 -7.86 -1.90
C GLN A 110 9.86 -7.60 -3.34
N TYR A 111 10.93 -6.84 -3.58
CA TYR A 111 11.40 -6.53 -4.95
C TYR A 111 11.83 -7.77 -5.73
N ASN A 112 12.28 -8.81 -5.05
CA ASN A 112 12.71 -10.07 -5.66
C ASN A 112 11.60 -11.12 -5.73
N PHE A 113 10.37 -10.80 -5.29
CA PHE A 113 9.25 -11.73 -5.40
C PHE A 113 8.70 -11.73 -6.83
N LEU A 114 8.86 -12.83 -7.52
CA LEU A 114 8.10 -13.08 -8.74
C LEU A 114 6.68 -13.51 -8.36
N ILE A 115 5.67 -12.81 -8.87
CA ILE A 115 4.25 -13.11 -8.59
C ILE A 115 3.88 -14.53 -9.03
N SER A 116 4.53 -15.07 -10.06
CA SER A 116 4.40 -16.46 -10.50
C SER A 116 4.89 -17.45 -9.44
N GLU A 117 6.01 -17.17 -8.79
CA GLU A 117 6.61 -18.04 -7.77
C GLU A 117 5.78 -18.08 -6.47
N LEU A 118 5.03 -17.00 -6.18
CA LEU A 118 4.11 -16.99 -5.03
C LEU A 118 3.04 -18.07 -5.12
N LYS A 119 2.58 -18.39 -6.32
CA LYS A 119 1.57 -19.47 -6.54
C LYS A 119 2.16 -20.86 -6.40
N GLU A 120 3.40 -21.06 -6.83
CA GLU A 120 4.04 -22.37 -6.85
C GLU A 120 4.69 -22.73 -5.51
N SER A 121 5.27 -21.75 -4.81
CA SER A 121 5.99 -21.98 -3.55
C SER A 121 5.11 -22.04 -2.29
N LYS A 122 3.82 -21.64 -2.40
CA LYS A 122 2.93 -21.48 -1.24
C LYS A 122 1.66 -22.31 -1.40
N SER A 123 1.79 -23.60 -1.15
CA SER A 123 0.67 -24.58 -1.23
C SER A 123 -0.54 -24.18 -0.38
N TYR A 124 -0.34 -23.45 0.72
CA TYR A 124 -1.44 -22.99 1.58
C TYR A 124 -2.39 -22.00 0.88
N LEU A 125 -1.93 -21.24 -0.12
CA LEU A 125 -2.79 -20.29 -0.85
C LEU A 125 -3.91 -20.98 -1.63
N SER A 126 -3.73 -22.25 -2.02
CA SER A 126 -4.77 -23.03 -2.69
C SER A 126 -6.00 -23.30 -1.82
N ASN A 127 -5.87 -23.13 -0.50
CA ASN A 127 -6.97 -23.30 0.46
C ASN A 127 -7.82 -22.05 0.61
N PHE A 128 -7.45 -20.94 -0.05
CA PHE A 128 -8.18 -19.69 0.01
C PHE A 128 -8.88 -19.34 -1.32
N THR A 129 -10.08 -18.84 -1.21
CA THR A 129 -10.78 -18.15 -2.31
C THR A 129 -10.37 -16.68 -2.29
N LYS A 130 -9.81 -16.21 -3.41
CA LYS A 130 -9.41 -14.80 -3.61
C LYS A 130 -10.55 -14.02 -4.24
N ASN A 131 -10.90 -12.87 -3.66
CA ASN A 131 -11.79 -11.86 -4.25
C ASN A 131 -11.03 -10.54 -4.40
N GLU A 132 -11.29 -9.80 -5.48
CA GLU A 132 -10.59 -8.56 -5.81
C GLU A 132 -11.58 -7.46 -6.18
N SER A 133 -11.43 -6.27 -5.57
CA SER A 133 -12.11 -5.04 -5.96
C SER A 133 -11.10 -4.07 -6.56
N GLU A 134 -11.16 -3.88 -7.87
CA GLU A 134 -10.30 -2.91 -8.56
C GLU A 134 -10.66 -1.47 -8.21
N LYS A 135 -11.94 -1.21 -7.98
CA LYS A 135 -12.43 0.13 -7.61
C LYS A 135 -11.81 0.61 -6.31
N ASP A 136 -11.78 -0.28 -5.32
CA ASP A 136 -11.35 0.04 -3.95
C ASP A 136 -9.86 -0.29 -3.74
N LEU A 137 -9.20 -0.95 -4.71
CA LEU A 137 -7.82 -1.46 -4.63
C LEU A 137 -7.64 -2.41 -3.43
N ILE A 138 -8.59 -3.34 -3.28
CA ILE A 138 -8.64 -4.32 -2.19
C ILE A 138 -8.58 -5.72 -2.76
N VAL A 139 -7.85 -6.60 -2.09
CA VAL A 139 -7.95 -8.03 -2.29
C VAL A 139 -8.29 -8.70 -0.95
N SER A 140 -9.21 -9.65 -0.97
CA SER A 140 -9.54 -10.42 0.21
C SER A 140 -9.42 -11.92 -0.04
N PHE A 141 -9.09 -12.64 1.02
CA PHE A 141 -8.93 -14.08 1.04
C PHE A 141 -9.77 -14.64 2.18
N SER A 142 -10.59 -15.63 1.86
CA SER A 142 -11.34 -16.44 2.83
C SER A 142 -11.07 -17.92 2.56
N LEU A 143 -11.12 -18.77 3.58
CA LEU A 143 -10.94 -20.21 3.40
C LEU A 143 -12.01 -20.77 2.45
N THR A 144 -11.57 -21.57 1.50
CA THR A 144 -12.44 -22.24 0.55
C THR A 144 -13.37 -23.24 1.27
N ASN A 145 -14.62 -23.30 0.89
CA ASN A 145 -15.65 -24.17 1.46
C ASN A 145 -16.15 -23.81 2.88
N PHE A 146 -15.78 -22.65 3.42
CA PHE A 146 -16.38 -22.13 4.65
C PHE A 146 -17.45 -21.09 4.31
N LYS A 147 -18.59 -21.15 5.05
CA LYS A 147 -19.73 -20.25 4.80
C LYS A 147 -19.59 -18.89 5.48
N SER A 148 -18.79 -18.82 6.53
CA SER A 148 -18.55 -17.59 7.31
C SER A 148 -17.14 -17.61 7.86
N ASP A 149 -16.58 -16.43 8.03
CA ASP A 149 -15.31 -16.23 8.72
C ASP A 149 -15.60 -15.85 10.19
N ASP A 150 -14.80 -16.38 11.12
CA ASP A 150 -14.93 -16.08 12.56
C ASP A 150 -14.41 -14.67 12.87
N CYS A 151 -13.40 -14.21 12.12
CA CYS A 151 -12.77 -12.91 12.30
C CYS A 151 -12.23 -12.38 10.98
N THR A 152 -12.08 -11.06 10.89
CA THR A 152 -11.45 -10.38 9.75
C THR A 152 -10.20 -9.64 10.18
N ILE A 153 -9.09 -9.86 9.46
CA ILE A 153 -7.83 -9.14 9.61
C ILE A 153 -7.66 -8.17 8.45
N PHE A 154 -7.47 -6.88 8.75
CA PHE A 154 -7.07 -5.87 7.78
C PHE A 154 -5.55 -5.68 7.82
N CYS A 155 -4.90 -5.72 6.66
CA CYS A 155 -3.47 -5.54 6.55
C CYS A 155 -3.09 -4.85 5.23
N TYR A 156 -1.82 -4.47 5.10
CA TYR A 156 -1.28 -3.89 3.86
C TYR A 156 0.21 -4.22 3.70
N GLY A 157 0.72 -3.99 2.50
CA GLY A 157 2.14 -4.11 2.20
C GLY A 157 2.71 -5.50 2.49
N ALA A 158 3.87 -5.54 3.12
CA ALA A 158 4.57 -6.78 3.44
C ALA A 158 3.87 -7.64 4.50
N ALA A 159 3.02 -7.04 5.35
CA ALA A 159 2.26 -7.78 6.36
C ALA A 159 1.24 -8.75 5.75
N SER A 160 0.84 -8.54 4.49
CA SER A 160 -0.17 -9.34 3.81
C SER A 160 0.19 -10.83 3.71
N GLU A 161 1.44 -11.14 3.44
CA GLU A 161 1.92 -12.52 3.37
C GLU A 161 1.91 -13.18 4.75
N LEU A 162 2.40 -12.47 5.77
CA LEU A 162 2.39 -12.95 7.15
C LEU A 162 0.96 -13.23 7.62
N ALA A 163 0.03 -12.29 7.36
CA ALA A 163 -1.37 -12.42 7.73
C ALA A 163 -2.01 -13.68 7.11
N LEU A 164 -1.79 -13.92 5.82
CA LEU A 164 -2.32 -15.12 5.14
C LEU A 164 -1.74 -16.43 5.69
N ARG A 165 -0.43 -16.44 5.92
CA ARG A 165 0.23 -17.63 6.50
C ARG A 165 -0.26 -17.91 7.92
N SER A 166 -0.40 -16.86 8.74
CA SER A 166 -0.92 -16.98 10.11
C SER A 166 -2.39 -17.38 10.13
N ALA A 167 -3.21 -16.88 9.20
CA ALA A 167 -4.60 -17.28 9.07
C ALA A 167 -4.73 -18.77 8.74
N TYR A 168 -3.90 -19.28 7.83
CA TYR A 168 -3.88 -20.70 7.51
C TYR A 168 -3.42 -21.56 8.70
N GLN A 169 -2.35 -21.14 9.40
CA GLN A 169 -1.84 -21.86 10.56
C GLN A 169 -2.87 -21.92 11.69
N LEU A 170 -3.53 -20.78 11.98
CA LEU A 170 -4.56 -20.71 13.02
C LEU A 170 -5.75 -21.64 12.73
N PHE A 171 -6.11 -21.77 11.45
CA PHE A 171 -7.14 -22.69 11.04
C PHE A 171 -6.73 -24.16 11.28
N ILE A 172 -5.49 -24.51 10.97
CA ILE A 172 -4.97 -25.88 11.18
C ILE A 172 -4.88 -26.24 12.66
N ASP A 173 -4.45 -25.28 13.50
CA ASP A 173 -4.19 -25.53 14.91
C ASP A 173 -5.44 -25.42 15.78
N GLU A 174 -6.36 -24.48 15.46
CA GLU A 174 -7.46 -24.09 16.34
C GLU A 174 -8.84 -24.15 15.65
N GLU A 175 -8.90 -24.50 14.37
CA GLU A 175 -10.12 -24.51 13.54
C GLU A 175 -10.81 -23.14 13.43
N ILE A 176 -10.06 -22.03 13.65
CA ILE A 176 -10.58 -20.66 13.54
C ILE A 176 -10.37 -20.17 12.10
N SER A 177 -11.46 -19.80 11.44
CA SER A 177 -11.43 -19.26 10.08
C SER A 177 -11.26 -17.73 10.07
N LEU A 178 -10.27 -17.25 9.31
CA LEU A 178 -10.00 -15.83 9.18
C LEU A 178 -10.20 -15.36 7.74
N ARG A 179 -10.89 -14.24 7.60
CA ARG A 179 -10.85 -13.44 6.39
C ARG A 179 -9.68 -12.47 6.46
N VAL A 180 -8.82 -12.48 5.46
CA VAL A 180 -7.72 -11.52 5.34
C VAL A 180 -8.06 -10.51 4.25
N VAL A 181 -8.12 -9.23 4.60
CA VAL A 181 -8.41 -8.11 3.71
C VAL A 181 -7.14 -7.29 3.56
N ILE A 182 -6.64 -7.20 2.33
CA ILE A 182 -5.39 -6.53 2.00
C ILE A 182 -5.70 -5.23 1.27
N LEU A 183 -5.29 -4.12 1.86
CA LEU A 183 -5.52 -2.78 1.34
C LEU A 183 -4.32 -2.32 0.51
N SER A 184 -4.58 -1.79 -0.69
CA SER A 184 -3.56 -1.12 -1.49
C SER A 184 -3.70 0.41 -1.47
N LYS A 185 -4.89 0.96 -1.19
CA LYS A 185 -5.11 2.37 -0.84
C LYS A 185 -5.32 2.46 0.67
N LEU A 186 -4.58 3.35 1.35
CA LEU A 186 -4.55 3.41 2.81
C LEU A 186 -5.33 4.59 3.41
N ASN A 187 -5.79 5.49 2.59
CA ASN A 187 -6.63 6.62 2.99
C ASN A 187 -7.94 6.61 2.19
N GLU A 188 -8.98 7.27 2.70
CA GLU A 188 -10.32 7.29 2.10
C GLU A 188 -10.92 5.87 1.96
N LEU A 189 -11.09 5.22 3.11
CA LEU A 189 -11.64 3.86 3.20
C LEU A 189 -13.18 3.88 3.33
N ASP A 190 -13.86 4.63 2.47
CA ASP A 190 -15.29 4.93 2.58
C ASP A 190 -16.21 3.72 2.36
N ASN A 191 -15.67 2.56 1.93
CA ASN A 191 -16.44 1.36 1.54
C ASN A 191 -15.96 0.07 2.22
N LEU A 192 -15.34 0.15 3.40
CA LEU A 192 -14.97 -1.03 4.19
C LEU A 192 -16.12 -1.52 5.08
#